data_081280a12318c2eb81e356082ad667ec
#
_entry.id   081280a12318c2eb81e356082ad667ec
#
_cell.length_a   1.000
_cell.length_b   1.000
_cell.length_c   1.000
_cell.angle_alpha   90.00
_cell.angle_beta   90.00
_cell.angle_gamma   90.00
#
_symmetry.space_group_name_H-M   'P 1'
#
loop_
_entity.id
_entity.type
_entity.pdbx_description
1 polymer ?
#
loop_
_entity_poly.entity_id
_entity_poly.type
_entity_poly.pdbx_seq_one_letter_code
_entity_poly.pdbx_strand_id
1 'polypeptide(L)'
;RAEQQQTYVPKPLDLSEYKTRKLYIDTMLTDAGWTEGKDWQNEVELPGMPNKSEVGYADYVLYGDDGRPLAVVEAKRTCVDVAKGRQQAKLYADLLEKKYHRRPVIFLTNGFETRITDTIYPERKCAAIYSKRDLEKLFNLQSMRTSLRNVMVDRSIAGRYYQEGAIKATCDAFTRNRRKALLVMATGSGKTRTVIALCDVLLQH
;
A
#
# COMPACT_ATOMS: atom_id res chain seq x y z
N ARG A 1 48.38 22.49 25.43
CA ARG A 1 47.38 21.42 25.79
C ARG A 1 46.33 21.46 24.70
N ALA A 2 46.36 20.47 23.78
CA ALA A 2 45.32 20.27 22.78
C ALA A 2 44.16 19.61 23.49
N GLU A 3 43.02 20.31 23.58
CA GLU A 3 41.75 19.72 23.99
C GLU A 3 41.33 18.76 22.90
N GLN A 4 41.29 17.47 23.26
CA GLN A 4 40.65 16.47 22.41
C GLN A 4 39.15 16.78 22.37
N GLN A 5 38.68 17.35 21.29
CA GLN A 5 37.27 17.40 20.96
C GLN A 5 36.79 15.96 20.82
N GLN A 6 36.11 15.46 21.85
CA GLN A 6 35.36 14.21 21.75
C GLN A 6 34.24 14.41 20.72
N THR A 7 34.46 13.85 19.55
CA THR A 7 33.42 13.77 18.53
C THR A 7 32.27 12.96 19.08
N TYR A 8 31.17 13.63 19.42
CA TYR A 8 29.94 12.97 19.84
C TYR A 8 29.43 12.11 18.69
N VAL A 9 29.49 10.80 18.84
CA VAL A 9 28.85 9.84 17.92
C VAL A 9 27.48 9.51 18.50
N PRO A 10 26.38 9.97 17.88
CA PRO A 10 25.04 9.67 18.37
C PRO A 10 24.82 8.16 18.36
N LYS A 11 24.49 7.57 19.50
CA LYS A 11 24.06 6.18 19.55
C LYS A 11 22.67 6.07 18.95
N PRO A 12 22.37 5.04 18.11
CA PRO A 12 21.04 4.81 17.62
C PRO A 12 20.06 4.65 18.80
N LEU A 13 18.88 5.25 18.68
CA LEU A 13 17.82 5.09 19.66
C LEU A 13 17.30 3.65 19.60
N ASP A 14 17.65 2.83 20.59
CA ASP A 14 17.23 1.43 20.68
C ASP A 14 16.14 1.27 21.75
N LEU A 15 14.89 1.45 21.32
CA LEU A 15 13.72 1.20 22.17
C LEU A 15 13.20 -0.23 21.92
N SER A 16 12.73 -0.86 23.01
CA SER A 16 12.02 -2.13 22.91
C SER A 16 10.78 -1.98 22.01
N GLU A 17 10.30 -3.07 21.43
CA GLU A 17 9.12 -3.08 20.57
C GLU A 17 7.90 -2.51 21.29
N TYR A 18 7.68 -2.88 22.54
CA TYR A 18 6.62 -2.31 23.39
C TYR A 18 6.70 -0.78 23.50
N LYS A 19 7.89 -0.24 23.81
CA LYS A 19 8.09 1.22 23.90
C LYS A 19 7.93 1.90 22.55
N THR A 20 8.38 1.27 21.47
CA THR A 20 8.19 1.76 20.11
C THR A 20 6.71 1.87 19.77
N ARG A 21 5.92 0.85 20.12
CA ARG A 21 4.46 0.86 19.94
C ARG A 21 3.83 2.01 20.69
N LYS A 22 4.06 2.09 22.01
CA LYS A 22 3.41 3.10 22.87
C LYS A 22 3.80 4.54 22.59
N LEU A 23 5.06 4.80 22.26
CA LEU A 23 5.56 6.18 22.10
C LEU A 23 5.40 6.71 20.67
N TYR A 24 5.45 5.84 19.67
CA TYR A 24 5.45 6.27 18.26
C TYR A 24 4.23 5.77 17.49
N ILE A 25 3.91 4.47 17.58
CA ILE A 25 2.88 3.89 16.71
C ILE A 25 1.48 4.27 17.19
N ASP A 26 1.21 4.18 18.50
CA ASP A 26 -0.08 4.61 19.07
C ASP A 26 -0.32 6.11 18.79
N THR A 27 0.74 6.94 18.90
CA THR A 27 0.66 8.37 18.56
C THR A 27 0.37 8.57 17.07
N MET A 28 1.08 7.86 16.18
CA MET A 28 0.81 7.94 14.75
C MET A 28 -0.62 7.52 14.38
N LEU A 29 -1.17 6.52 15.04
CA LEU A 29 -2.55 6.10 14.84
C LEU A 29 -3.53 7.17 15.32
N THR A 30 -3.30 7.73 16.50
CA THR A 30 -4.14 8.82 17.03
C THR A 30 -4.08 10.06 16.15
N ASP A 31 -2.89 10.48 15.70
CA ASP A 31 -2.71 11.63 14.80
C ASP A 31 -3.37 11.40 13.43
N ALA A 32 -3.42 10.15 12.96
CA ALA A 32 -4.15 9.77 11.75
C ALA A 32 -5.68 9.65 11.97
N GLY A 33 -6.18 9.94 13.18
CA GLY A 33 -7.59 9.95 13.51
C GLY A 33 -8.20 8.60 13.90
N TRP A 34 -7.35 7.61 14.24
CA TRP A 34 -7.81 6.31 14.74
C TRP A 34 -8.05 6.34 16.25
N THR A 35 -9.10 5.67 16.72
CA THR A 35 -9.47 5.59 18.14
C THR A 35 -9.19 4.19 18.69
N GLU A 36 -8.42 4.10 19.78
CA GLU A 36 -8.12 2.83 20.46
C GLU A 36 -9.41 2.17 20.96
N GLY A 37 -9.49 0.85 20.80
CA GLY A 37 -10.62 0.04 21.23
C GLY A 37 -11.88 0.16 20.37
N LYS A 38 -11.99 1.21 19.55
CA LYS A 38 -13.07 1.41 18.59
C LYS A 38 -12.65 1.03 17.17
N ASP A 39 -11.64 1.72 16.68
CA ASP A 39 -11.19 1.61 15.29
C ASP A 39 -9.99 0.69 15.14
N TRP A 40 -9.26 0.41 16.21
CA TRP A 40 -8.13 -0.51 16.17
C TRP A 40 -7.99 -1.32 17.47
N GLN A 41 -7.41 -2.49 17.32
CA GLN A 41 -7.07 -3.41 18.41
C GLN A 41 -5.61 -3.82 18.29
N ASN A 42 -4.95 -3.99 19.41
CA ASN A 42 -3.57 -4.51 19.51
C ASN A 42 -3.56 -5.98 19.94
N GLU A 43 -2.46 -6.67 19.62
CA GLU A 43 -2.22 -8.06 19.98
C GLU A 43 -3.38 -9.00 19.60
N VAL A 44 -3.92 -8.79 18.37
CA VAL A 44 -5.06 -9.55 17.87
C VAL A 44 -4.66 -10.98 17.59
N GLU A 45 -5.30 -11.92 18.29
CA GLU A 45 -5.08 -13.36 18.11
C GLU A 45 -5.62 -13.84 16.77
N LEU A 46 -4.78 -14.52 15.99
CA LEU A 46 -5.09 -15.06 14.68
C LEU A 46 -4.74 -16.55 14.64
N PRO A 47 -5.73 -17.45 14.70
CA PRO A 47 -5.52 -18.89 14.55
C PRO A 47 -5.21 -19.28 13.11
N GLY A 48 -4.48 -20.37 12.93
CA GLY A 48 -4.13 -20.92 11.62
C GLY A 48 -2.74 -20.51 11.12
N MET A 49 -1.88 -20.02 11.99
CA MET A 49 -0.48 -19.76 11.65
C MET A 49 0.31 -21.06 11.41
N PRO A 50 1.26 -21.07 10.45
CA PRO A 50 2.11 -22.22 10.17
C PRO A 50 3.27 -22.35 11.18
N ASN A 51 2.97 -22.20 12.47
CA ASN A 51 3.90 -22.36 13.56
C ASN A 51 3.43 -23.49 14.50
N LYS A 52 4.25 -23.90 15.47
CA LYS A 52 3.93 -24.99 16.40
C LYS A 52 2.70 -24.72 17.27
N SER A 53 2.40 -23.45 17.55
CA SER A 53 1.23 -23.05 18.34
C SER A 53 -0.04 -22.87 17.49
N GLU A 54 0.09 -22.90 16.17
CA GLU A 54 -0.99 -22.59 15.20
C GLU A 54 -1.67 -21.24 15.43
N VAL A 55 -1.06 -20.39 16.24
CA VAL A 55 -1.59 -19.08 16.63
C VAL A 55 -0.53 -18.01 16.42
N GLY A 56 -0.94 -16.83 15.96
CA GLY A 56 -0.14 -15.62 15.92
C GLY A 56 -0.87 -14.43 16.51
N TYR A 57 -0.13 -13.39 16.81
CA TYR A 57 -0.65 -12.15 17.38
C TYR A 57 -0.23 -10.99 16.47
N ALA A 58 -1.21 -10.37 15.80
CA ALA A 58 -0.94 -9.17 15.03
C ALA A 58 -0.78 -7.98 15.98
N ASP A 59 0.29 -7.21 15.80
CA ASP A 59 0.55 -6.06 16.68
C ASP A 59 -0.62 -5.07 16.69
N TYR A 60 -1.17 -4.75 15.49
CA TYR A 60 -2.38 -3.96 15.36
C TYR A 60 -3.22 -4.42 14.17
N VAL A 61 -4.54 -4.39 14.34
CA VAL A 61 -5.52 -4.51 13.27
C VAL A 61 -6.42 -3.29 13.28
N LEU A 62 -6.50 -2.59 12.14
CA LEU A 62 -7.31 -1.39 11.96
C LEU A 62 -8.60 -1.77 11.23
N TYR A 63 -9.73 -1.34 11.76
CA TYR A 63 -11.07 -1.70 11.26
C TYR A 63 -11.80 -0.52 10.65
N GLY A 64 -12.55 -0.79 9.60
CA GLY A 64 -13.51 0.15 9.02
C GLY A 64 -14.80 0.24 9.82
N ASP A 65 -15.69 1.16 9.44
CA ASP A 65 -17.00 1.31 10.08
C ASP A 65 -17.91 0.08 9.83
N ASP A 66 -17.58 -0.73 8.83
CA ASP A 66 -18.25 -2.00 8.53
C ASP A 66 -17.73 -3.18 9.40
N GLY A 67 -16.83 -2.92 10.34
CA GLY A 67 -16.20 -3.91 11.21
C GLY A 67 -15.21 -4.84 10.52
N ARG A 68 -14.87 -4.60 9.24
CA ARG A 68 -13.89 -5.38 8.50
C ARG A 68 -12.50 -4.76 8.60
N PRO A 69 -11.43 -5.57 8.62
CA PRO A 69 -10.08 -5.03 8.68
C PRO A 69 -9.74 -4.24 7.41
N LEU A 70 -9.24 -3.01 7.62
CA LEU A 70 -8.67 -2.15 6.59
C LEU A 70 -7.16 -2.32 6.49
N ALA A 71 -6.49 -2.49 7.64
CA ALA A 71 -5.05 -2.68 7.66
C ALA A 71 -4.60 -3.58 8.80
N VAL A 72 -3.46 -4.21 8.61
CA VAL A 72 -2.65 -4.83 9.66
C VAL A 72 -1.34 -4.07 9.76
N VAL A 73 -0.91 -3.76 10.98
CA VAL A 73 0.37 -3.08 11.24
C VAL A 73 1.26 -4.02 12.01
N GLU A 74 2.44 -4.27 11.50
CA GLU A 74 3.51 -5.02 12.16
C GLU A 74 4.57 -4.05 12.65
N ALA A 75 4.83 -4.07 13.94
CA ALA A 75 5.78 -3.21 14.60
C ALA A 75 7.15 -3.89 14.76
N LYS A 76 8.21 -3.12 14.74
CA LYS A 76 9.56 -3.56 15.09
C LYS A 76 10.23 -2.53 16.00
N ARG A 77 11.27 -2.95 16.69
CA ARG A 77 12.12 -2.06 17.49
C ARG A 77 12.71 -0.96 16.61
N THR A 78 12.94 0.21 17.21
CA THR A 78 13.41 1.40 16.49
C THR A 78 14.70 1.20 15.67
N CYS A 79 15.60 0.33 16.11
CA CYS A 79 16.86 0.03 15.42
C CYS A 79 16.78 -1.17 14.45
N VAL A 80 15.60 -1.79 14.31
CA VAL A 80 15.42 -2.99 13.48
C VAL A 80 14.83 -2.61 12.13
N ASP A 81 15.33 -3.23 11.06
CA ASP A 81 14.76 -3.10 9.72
C ASP A 81 13.31 -3.62 9.72
N VAL A 82 12.39 -2.77 9.32
CA VAL A 82 10.96 -3.07 9.23
C VAL A 82 10.66 -4.25 8.31
N ALA A 83 11.53 -4.51 7.33
CA ALA A 83 11.37 -5.62 6.38
C ALA A 83 11.39 -7.00 7.07
N LYS A 84 11.95 -7.13 8.27
CA LYS A 84 11.95 -8.38 9.04
C LYS A 84 10.55 -8.86 9.43
N GLY A 85 9.57 -7.95 9.57
CA GLY A 85 8.17 -8.29 9.84
C GLY A 85 7.36 -8.70 8.63
N ARG A 86 7.90 -8.56 7.41
CA ARG A 86 7.14 -8.71 6.15
C ARG A 86 6.41 -10.04 6.02
N GLN A 87 7.11 -11.15 6.28
CA GLN A 87 6.51 -12.48 6.12
C GLN A 87 5.40 -12.71 7.14
N GLN A 88 5.61 -12.29 8.37
CA GLN A 88 4.63 -12.41 9.45
C GLN A 88 3.37 -11.59 9.15
N ALA A 89 3.54 -10.34 8.76
CA ALA A 89 2.42 -9.46 8.39
C ALA A 89 1.62 -9.99 7.19
N LYS A 90 2.28 -10.61 6.20
CA LYS A 90 1.60 -11.28 5.07
C LYS A 90 0.72 -12.43 5.53
N LEU A 91 1.22 -13.29 6.41
CA LEU A 91 0.45 -14.39 6.96
C LEU A 91 -0.77 -13.89 7.73
N TYR A 92 -0.62 -12.84 8.52
CA TYR A 92 -1.75 -12.20 9.21
C TYR A 92 -2.78 -11.64 8.23
N ALA A 93 -2.33 -10.96 7.17
CA ALA A 93 -3.23 -10.46 6.13
C ALA A 93 -3.98 -11.60 5.42
N ASP A 94 -3.31 -12.74 5.15
CA ASP A 94 -3.91 -13.92 4.53
C ASP A 94 -5.01 -14.55 5.43
N LEU A 95 -4.75 -14.61 6.74
CA LEU A 95 -5.74 -15.12 7.71
C LEU A 95 -6.95 -14.20 7.85
N LEU A 96 -6.70 -12.87 7.91
CA LEU A 96 -7.76 -11.88 7.97
C LEU A 96 -8.59 -11.88 6.68
N GLU A 97 -7.97 -12.03 5.51
CA GLU A 97 -8.67 -12.15 4.23
C GLU A 97 -9.59 -13.38 4.20
N LYS A 98 -9.12 -14.53 4.67
CA LYS A 98 -9.95 -15.74 4.76
C LYS A 98 -11.18 -15.54 5.66
N LYS A 99 -11.00 -14.83 6.78
CA LYS A 99 -12.06 -14.61 7.77
C LYS A 99 -13.07 -13.53 7.33
N TYR A 100 -12.60 -12.45 6.74
CA TYR A 100 -13.41 -11.26 6.47
C TYR A 100 -13.70 -11.02 4.97
N HIS A 101 -13.16 -11.86 4.09
CA HIS A 101 -13.28 -11.74 2.62
C HIS A 101 -12.83 -10.38 2.08
N ARG A 102 -11.87 -9.75 2.79
CA ARG A 102 -11.20 -8.52 2.39
C ARG A 102 -9.76 -8.57 2.87
N ARG A 103 -8.82 -8.49 1.92
CA ARG A 103 -7.39 -8.46 2.22
C ARG A 103 -7.02 -7.09 2.78
N PRO A 104 -6.57 -6.99 4.03
CA PRO A 104 -6.13 -5.73 4.60
C PRO A 104 -4.83 -5.24 3.94
N VAL A 105 -4.63 -3.93 3.96
CA VAL A 105 -3.35 -3.31 3.64
C VAL A 105 -2.35 -3.67 4.75
N ILE A 106 -1.09 -3.85 4.40
CA ILE A 106 -0.02 -4.16 5.35
C ILE A 106 0.82 -2.92 5.57
N PHE A 107 0.98 -2.51 6.82
CA PHE A 107 1.98 -1.55 7.25
C PHE A 107 3.08 -2.24 8.05
N LEU A 108 4.34 -1.91 7.73
CA LEU A 108 5.51 -2.31 8.50
C LEU A 108 6.13 -1.04 9.06
N THR A 109 6.36 -0.97 10.38
CA THR A 109 6.91 0.24 10.98
C THR A 109 7.81 -0.05 12.17
N ASN A 110 8.80 0.80 12.39
CA ASN A 110 9.64 0.84 13.60
C ASN A 110 9.55 2.21 14.31
N GLY A 111 8.52 2.99 13.97
CA GLY A 111 8.31 4.33 14.51
C GLY A 111 9.01 5.44 13.71
N PHE A 112 10.06 5.13 12.94
CA PHE A 112 10.80 6.10 12.10
C PHE A 112 10.65 5.84 10.60
N GLU A 113 10.61 4.58 10.23
CA GLU A 113 10.34 4.16 8.87
C GLU A 113 9.01 3.42 8.84
N THR A 114 8.15 3.80 7.92
CA THR A 114 6.88 3.13 7.64
C THR A 114 6.84 2.72 6.18
N ARG A 115 6.45 1.46 5.94
CA ARG A 115 6.24 0.91 4.60
C ARG A 115 4.82 0.40 4.48
N ILE A 116 4.28 0.52 3.29
CA ILE A 116 2.95 0.03 2.93
C ILE A 116 3.05 -1.00 1.82
N THR A 117 2.25 -2.06 1.93
CA THR A 117 2.00 -3.04 0.88
C THR A 117 0.50 -3.18 0.70
N ASP A 118 0.03 -2.98 -0.50
CA ASP A 118 -1.35 -3.25 -0.90
C ASP A 118 -1.38 -4.29 -2.03
N THR A 119 -2.58 -4.65 -2.49
CA THR A 119 -2.75 -5.67 -3.53
C THR A 119 -2.34 -5.18 -4.92
N ILE A 120 -2.15 -3.88 -5.11
CA ILE A 120 -1.94 -3.26 -6.43
C ILE A 120 -0.49 -2.87 -6.63
N TYR A 121 0.11 -2.25 -5.63
CA TYR A 121 1.45 -1.71 -5.73
C TYR A 121 2.45 -2.52 -4.90
N PRO A 122 3.71 -2.62 -5.36
CA PRO A 122 4.76 -3.23 -4.56
C PRO A 122 4.99 -2.44 -3.27
N GLU A 123 5.64 -3.08 -2.31
CA GLU A 123 6.04 -2.45 -1.05
C GLU A 123 6.78 -1.12 -1.32
N ARG A 124 6.36 -0.08 -0.63
CA ARG A 124 6.91 1.27 -0.77
C ARG A 124 6.94 1.98 0.57
N LYS A 125 7.88 2.92 0.72
CA LYS A 125 7.90 3.82 1.88
C LYS A 125 6.71 4.78 1.84
N CYS A 126 6.16 5.08 3.00
CA CYS A 126 5.16 6.12 3.20
C CYS A 126 5.53 6.97 4.42
N ALA A 127 4.98 8.17 4.49
CA ALA A 127 5.30 9.12 5.56
C ALA A 127 4.73 8.69 6.92
N ALA A 128 3.54 8.09 6.92
CA ALA A 128 2.83 7.64 8.12
C ALA A 128 1.82 6.54 7.78
N ILE A 129 1.19 5.97 8.79
CA ILE A 129 0.01 5.11 8.64
C ILE A 129 -1.14 5.97 8.12
N TYR A 130 -1.88 5.46 7.13
CA TYR A 130 -2.98 6.19 6.51
C TYR A 130 -4.16 6.36 7.46
N SER A 131 -4.90 7.44 7.29
CA SER A 131 -6.17 7.63 7.98
C SER A 131 -7.21 6.58 7.54
N LYS A 132 -8.24 6.39 8.36
CA LYS A 132 -9.38 5.52 8.03
C LYS A 132 -9.99 5.90 6.69
N ARG A 133 -10.25 7.20 6.49
CA ARG A 133 -10.81 7.75 5.26
C ARG A 133 -9.93 7.45 4.03
N ASP A 134 -8.61 7.55 4.16
CA ASP A 134 -7.70 7.29 3.04
C ASP A 134 -7.65 5.80 2.69
N LEU A 135 -7.69 4.92 3.68
CA LEU A 135 -7.79 3.49 3.46
C LEU A 135 -9.13 3.10 2.81
N GLU A 136 -10.25 3.63 3.29
CA GLU A 136 -11.57 3.42 2.69
C GLU A 136 -11.61 3.91 1.23
N LYS A 137 -11.04 5.09 0.96
CA LYS A 137 -10.89 5.62 -0.40
C LYS A 137 -10.05 4.68 -1.27
N LEU A 138 -8.95 4.15 -0.74
CA LEU A 138 -8.09 3.20 -1.44
C LEU A 138 -8.86 1.93 -1.82
N PHE A 139 -9.64 1.36 -0.89
CA PHE A 139 -10.48 0.19 -1.16
C PHE A 139 -11.59 0.50 -2.18
N ASN A 140 -12.23 1.64 -2.08
CA ASN A 140 -13.26 2.07 -3.05
C ASN A 140 -12.66 2.23 -4.45
N LEU A 141 -11.51 2.86 -4.58
CA LEU A 141 -10.80 2.97 -5.85
C LEU A 141 -10.39 1.59 -6.42
N GLN A 142 -10.02 0.66 -5.54
CA GLN A 142 -9.71 -0.71 -5.94
C GLN A 142 -10.94 -1.47 -6.45
N SER A 143 -12.08 -1.31 -5.77
CA SER A 143 -13.33 -1.96 -6.17
C SER A 143 -13.94 -1.38 -7.45
N MET A 144 -13.67 -0.11 -7.73
CA MET A 144 -14.14 0.58 -8.95
C MET A 144 -13.29 0.29 -10.19
N ARG A 145 -12.11 -0.30 -10.02
CA ARG A 145 -11.25 -0.61 -11.15
C ARG A 145 -11.86 -1.65 -12.05
N THR A 146 -12.11 -1.25 -13.29
CA THR A 146 -12.53 -2.15 -14.35
C THR A 146 -11.30 -2.60 -15.16
N SER A 147 -11.45 -3.74 -15.83
CA SER A 147 -10.35 -4.32 -16.61
C SER A 147 -10.05 -3.46 -17.84
N LEU A 148 -8.78 -3.10 -18.05
CA LEU A 148 -8.32 -2.48 -19.28
C LEU A 148 -8.25 -3.45 -20.48
N ARG A 149 -8.73 -4.68 -20.32
CA ARG A 149 -8.91 -5.63 -21.44
C ARG A 149 -10.18 -5.26 -22.20
N ASN A 150 -10.11 -5.32 -23.50
CA ASN A 150 -11.24 -5.03 -24.40
C ASN A 150 -11.80 -3.61 -24.27
N VAL A 151 -10.93 -2.63 -24.04
CA VAL A 151 -11.32 -1.22 -23.98
C VAL A 151 -11.95 -0.76 -25.29
N MET A 152 -13.00 0.04 -25.19
CA MET A 152 -13.59 0.74 -26.32
C MET A 152 -12.95 2.12 -26.43
N VAL A 153 -12.42 2.43 -27.61
CA VAL A 153 -11.81 3.72 -27.90
C VAL A 153 -12.85 4.61 -28.59
N ASP A 154 -13.04 5.82 -28.08
CA ASP A 154 -13.90 6.80 -28.74
C ASP A 154 -13.30 7.20 -30.09
N ARG A 155 -13.96 6.74 -31.16
CA ARG A 155 -13.52 7.01 -32.54
C ARG A 155 -13.71 8.47 -32.97
N SER A 156 -14.49 9.25 -32.26
CA SER A 156 -14.59 10.69 -32.50
C SER A 156 -13.30 11.42 -32.10
N ILE A 157 -12.59 10.88 -31.10
CA ILE A 157 -11.30 11.39 -30.62
C ILE A 157 -10.15 10.79 -31.43
N ALA A 158 -10.09 9.45 -31.56
CA ALA A 158 -9.02 8.72 -32.24
C ALA A 158 -9.61 7.64 -33.16
N GLY A 159 -9.99 8.05 -34.40
CA GLY A 159 -10.72 7.20 -35.33
C GLY A 159 -9.86 6.37 -36.29
N ARG A 160 -8.52 6.51 -36.26
CA ARG A 160 -7.64 5.78 -37.17
C ARG A 160 -7.23 4.45 -36.57
N TYR A 161 -7.23 3.36 -37.35
CA TYR A 161 -6.96 2.00 -36.86
C TYR A 161 -5.65 1.86 -36.05
N TYR A 162 -4.59 2.55 -36.48
CA TYR A 162 -3.30 2.49 -35.79
C TYR A 162 -3.32 3.26 -34.44
N GLN A 163 -4.16 4.28 -34.27
CA GLN A 163 -4.37 4.98 -33.02
C GLN A 163 -5.08 4.06 -32.02
N GLU A 164 -6.16 3.41 -32.47
CA GLU A 164 -6.88 2.41 -31.68
C GLU A 164 -5.96 1.24 -31.29
N GLY A 165 -5.16 0.73 -32.19
CA GLY A 165 -4.17 -0.32 -31.95
C GLY A 165 -3.12 0.10 -30.91
N ALA A 166 -2.62 1.33 -30.99
CA ALA A 166 -1.64 1.86 -30.02
C ALA A 166 -2.22 2.00 -28.61
N ILE A 167 -3.48 2.47 -28.52
CA ILE A 167 -4.19 2.58 -27.21
C ILE A 167 -4.41 1.20 -26.61
N LYS A 168 -4.94 0.25 -27.37
CA LYS A 168 -5.14 -1.13 -26.90
C LYS A 168 -3.84 -1.80 -26.45
N ALA A 169 -2.77 -1.66 -27.21
CA ALA A 169 -1.46 -2.20 -26.85
C ALA A 169 -0.91 -1.57 -25.54
N THR A 170 -1.18 -0.28 -25.32
CA THR A 170 -0.80 0.41 -24.08
C THR A 170 -1.62 -0.11 -22.91
N CYS A 171 -2.93 -0.27 -23.06
CA CYS A 171 -3.82 -0.83 -22.03
C CYS A 171 -3.44 -2.28 -21.69
N ASP A 172 -3.09 -3.09 -22.68
CA ASP A 172 -2.57 -4.46 -22.47
C ASP A 172 -1.24 -4.47 -21.69
N ALA A 173 -0.34 -3.52 -21.98
CA ALA A 173 0.91 -3.39 -21.25
C ALA A 173 0.64 -3.03 -19.77
N PHE A 174 -0.29 -2.13 -19.49
CA PHE A 174 -0.68 -1.76 -18.13
C PHE A 174 -1.38 -2.92 -17.40
N THR A 175 -2.21 -3.69 -18.08
CA THR A 175 -2.83 -4.92 -17.54
C THR A 175 -1.78 -5.94 -17.12
N ARG A 176 -0.61 -5.96 -17.79
CA ARG A 176 0.55 -6.82 -17.44
C ARG A 176 1.49 -6.17 -16.42
N ASN A 177 1.02 -5.17 -15.67
CA ASN A 177 1.79 -4.43 -14.65
C ASN A 177 3.02 -3.68 -15.20
N ARG A 178 3.07 -3.37 -16.48
CA ARG A 178 4.11 -2.50 -17.04
C ARG A 178 3.74 -1.04 -16.78
N ARG A 179 4.64 -0.30 -16.12
CA ARG A 179 4.39 1.11 -15.72
C ARG A 179 4.72 2.13 -16.79
N LYS A 180 5.36 1.71 -17.87
CA LYS A 180 5.81 2.61 -18.95
C LYS A 180 5.51 1.96 -20.29
N ALA A 181 5.01 2.75 -21.23
CA ALA A 181 4.85 2.39 -22.61
C ALA A 181 5.44 3.50 -23.50
N LEU A 182 6.08 3.13 -24.61
CA LEU A 182 6.59 4.07 -25.60
C LEU A 182 5.77 3.93 -26.87
N LEU A 183 5.17 5.03 -27.30
CA LEU A 183 4.46 5.13 -28.58
C LEU A 183 5.30 5.96 -29.55
N VAL A 184 5.78 5.32 -30.62
CA VAL A 184 6.50 5.99 -31.71
C VAL A 184 5.55 6.25 -32.84
N MET A 185 5.29 7.51 -33.14
CA MET A 185 4.32 7.93 -34.18
C MET A 185 4.89 9.05 -35.05
N ALA A 186 4.65 8.99 -36.35
CA ALA A 186 5.10 10.00 -37.31
C ALA A 186 4.47 11.37 -37.07
N THR A 187 5.08 12.43 -37.60
CA THR A 187 4.51 13.78 -37.57
C THR A 187 3.19 13.77 -38.37
N GLY A 188 2.15 14.46 -37.89
CA GLY A 188 0.83 14.50 -38.54
C GLY A 188 -0.04 13.25 -38.32
N SER A 189 0.44 12.21 -37.64
CA SER A 189 -0.33 10.98 -37.33
C SER A 189 -1.39 11.15 -36.25
N GLY A 190 -1.48 12.31 -35.63
CA GLY A 190 -2.46 12.58 -34.57
C GLY A 190 -2.02 12.09 -33.17
N LYS A 191 -0.74 12.23 -32.83
CA LYS A 191 -0.18 11.89 -31.48
C LYS A 191 -1.03 12.44 -30.33
N THR A 192 -1.36 13.72 -30.38
CA THR A 192 -2.16 14.38 -29.34
C THR A 192 -3.55 13.74 -29.21
N ARG A 193 -4.22 13.44 -30.30
CA ARG A 193 -5.53 12.76 -30.29
C ARG A 193 -5.43 11.37 -29.69
N THR A 194 -4.37 10.63 -30.01
CA THR A 194 -4.12 9.29 -29.44
C THR A 194 -3.92 9.36 -27.92
N VAL A 195 -3.16 10.37 -27.43
CA VAL A 195 -2.94 10.55 -25.98
C VAL A 195 -4.25 10.96 -25.28
N ILE A 196 -5.02 11.89 -25.87
CA ILE A 196 -6.32 12.30 -25.30
C ILE A 196 -7.26 11.10 -25.21
N ALA A 197 -7.39 10.30 -26.27
CA ALA A 197 -8.24 9.11 -26.25
C ALA A 197 -7.74 8.02 -25.27
N LEU A 198 -6.42 7.89 -25.11
CA LEU A 198 -5.86 7.01 -24.07
C LEU A 198 -6.21 7.52 -22.66
N CYS A 199 -6.10 8.83 -22.40
CA CYS A 199 -6.51 9.42 -21.13
C CYS A 199 -7.99 9.20 -20.86
N ASP A 200 -8.85 9.38 -21.86
CA ASP A 200 -10.28 9.13 -21.75
C ASP A 200 -10.56 7.68 -21.34
N VAL A 201 -9.97 6.71 -22.03
CA VAL A 201 -10.07 5.29 -21.67
C VAL A 201 -9.60 5.03 -20.24
N LEU A 202 -8.45 5.59 -19.82
CA LEU A 202 -7.90 5.36 -18.48
C LEU A 202 -8.71 6.03 -17.37
N LEU A 203 -9.46 7.09 -17.66
CA LEU A 203 -10.34 7.75 -16.70
C LEU A 203 -11.66 7.00 -16.48
N GLN A 204 -12.08 6.19 -17.46
CA GLN A 204 -13.30 5.38 -17.40
C GLN A 204 -13.07 4.02 -16.72
N HIS A 205 -11.81 3.61 -16.50
CA HIS A 205 -11.37 2.31 -15.95
C HIS A 205 -10.51 2.44 -14.71
#